data_58e098fc661a284c55ee65841416b607
#
_entry.id   58e098fc661a284c55ee65841416b607
#
_cell.length_a   1.000
_cell.length_b   1.000
_cell.length_c   1.000
_cell.angle_alpha   90.00
_cell.angle_beta   90.00
_cell.angle_gamma   90.00
#
_symmetry.space_group_name_H-M   'P 1'
#
loop_
_entity.id
_entity.type
_entity.pdbx_description
1 polymer ?
#
loop_
_entity_poly.entity_id
_entity_poly.type
_entity_poly.pdbx_seq_one_letter_code
_entity_poly.pdbx_strand_id
1 'polypeptide(L)'
;MFIELSNATVSVSIGSRTIELHCGRIAMIRTMSRTPLHPTREQIELPMVLDCLSDPIRLAIVYQLAQQERVSSELCCGDFNGLAGKSNLAYHFAKLRECGLMQTRVAGTNRFMRLRREDLEVRFPGLLDAVLSSAAKDADRLQLLSECEVAKAD
;
A
#
# COMPACT_ATOMS: atom_id res chain seq x y z
N MET A 1 44.13 -3.71 -21.51
CA MET A 1 42.77 -3.40 -21.12
C MET A 1 42.64 -1.88 -21.10
N PHE A 2 42.05 -1.27 -22.09
CA PHE A 2 41.80 0.18 -22.13
C PHE A 2 40.33 0.40 -21.92
N ILE A 3 39.98 1.32 -21.04
CA ILE A 3 38.59 1.76 -20.75
C ILE A 3 38.53 3.22 -21.15
N GLU A 4 37.75 3.54 -22.17
CA GLU A 4 37.51 4.90 -22.61
C GLU A 4 36.08 5.29 -22.24
N LEU A 5 35.95 6.37 -21.50
CA LEU A 5 34.68 6.89 -21.02
C LEU A 5 34.27 8.08 -21.89
N SER A 6 33.36 7.91 -22.79
CA SER A 6 32.68 8.99 -23.48
C SER A 6 31.21 9.05 -23.05
N ASN A 7 30.63 10.24 -23.04
CA ASN A 7 29.40 10.65 -22.32
C ASN A 7 28.12 9.80 -22.53
N ALA A 8 28.15 8.72 -23.28
CA ALA A 8 26.97 7.87 -23.50
C ALA A 8 27.26 6.38 -23.70
N THR A 9 28.53 5.96 -23.76
CA THR A 9 28.88 4.58 -24.13
C THR A 9 30.11 4.13 -23.38
N VAL A 10 30.07 2.95 -22.77
CA VAL A 10 31.23 2.29 -22.17
C VAL A 10 31.67 1.19 -23.11
N SER A 11 32.86 1.34 -23.71
CA SER A 11 33.48 0.33 -24.59
C SER A 11 34.49 -0.48 -23.79
N VAL A 12 34.31 -1.78 -23.73
CA VAL A 12 35.28 -2.71 -23.14
C VAL A 12 35.85 -3.59 -24.20
N SER A 13 37.17 -3.47 -24.42
CA SER A 13 37.92 -4.29 -25.39
C SER A 13 38.71 -5.36 -24.70
N ILE A 14 38.41 -6.63 -24.98
CA ILE A 14 39.15 -7.80 -24.50
C ILE A 14 39.59 -8.60 -25.73
N GLY A 15 40.87 -8.49 -26.09
CA GLY A 15 41.42 -9.10 -27.30
C GLY A 15 40.85 -8.45 -28.58
N SER A 16 40.43 -9.26 -29.55
CA SER A 16 39.89 -8.81 -30.84
C SER A 16 38.38 -8.54 -30.85
N ARG A 17 37.72 -8.50 -29.67
CA ARG A 17 36.29 -8.22 -29.57
C ARG A 17 36.04 -6.99 -28.71
N THR A 18 35.36 -6.02 -29.30
CA THR A 18 34.87 -4.83 -28.60
C THR A 18 33.38 -5.00 -28.35
N ILE A 19 32.97 -4.83 -27.09
CA ILE A 19 31.56 -4.84 -26.67
C ILE A 19 31.20 -3.40 -26.27
N GLU A 20 30.28 -2.79 -27.01
CA GLU A 20 29.74 -1.48 -26.68
C GLU A 20 28.47 -1.63 -25.83
N LEU A 21 28.50 -1.12 -24.64
CA LEU A 21 27.36 -1.06 -23.75
C LEU A 21 26.78 0.37 -23.74
N HIS A 22 25.66 0.55 -24.40
CA HIS A 22 24.94 1.83 -24.40
C HIS A 22 24.33 2.10 -23.03
N CYS A 23 24.71 3.19 -22.42
CA CYS A 23 24.27 3.62 -21.09
C CYS A 23 22.74 3.84 -20.97
N GLY A 24 22.02 3.97 -22.09
CA GLY A 24 20.57 4.17 -22.10
C GLY A 24 19.73 2.99 -21.59
N ARG A 25 20.29 1.76 -21.58
CA ARG A 25 19.57 0.58 -21.07
C ARG A 25 19.75 0.33 -19.56
N ILE A 26 20.80 0.89 -18.97
CA ILE A 26 21.07 0.74 -17.52
C ILE A 26 20.24 1.74 -16.71
N ALA A 27 19.87 2.89 -17.29
CA ALA A 27 19.00 3.86 -16.62
C ALA A 27 17.57 3.34 -16.41
N MET A 28 17.10 2.37 -17.22
CA MET A 28 15.76 1.79 -17.08
C MET A 28 15.61 0.79 -15.92
N ILE A 29 16.73 0.25 -15.40
CA ILE A 29 16.71 -0.69 -14.28
C ILE A 29 16.65 0.06 -12.92
N ARG A 30 16.95 1.36 -12.90
CA ARG A 30 17.07 2.13 -11.66
C ARG A 30 15.81 2.84 -11.19
N THR A 31 14.75 2.80 -11.96
CA THR A 31 13.44 3.30 -11.59
C THR A 31 12.39 2.18 -11.51
N MET A 32 12.71 1.07 -10.88
CA MET A 32 11.65 0.29 -10.27
C MET A 32 11.12 1.13 -9.13
N SER A 33 10.12 1.93 -9.45
CA SER A 33 9.34 2.67 -8.49
C SER A 33 8.94 1.71 -7.37
N ARG A 34 9.38 1.99 -6.15
CA ARG A 34 8.97 1.25 -4.95
C ARG A 34 7.49 1.48 -4.62
N THR A 35 6.75 2.00 -5.59
CA THR A 35 5.31 2.22 -5.46
C THR A 35 4.62 0.88 -5.50
N PRO A 36 3.91 0.50 -4.43
CA PRO A 36 3.17 -0.75 -4.41
C PRO A 36 2.17 -0.81 -5.56
N LEU A 37 2.03 -1.98 -6.18
CA LEU A 37 1.00 -2.20 -7.19
C LEU A 37 -0.38 -2.08 -6.55
N HIS A 38 -1.29 -1.38 -7.24
CA HIS A 38 -2.69 -1.25 -6.88
C HIS A 38 -3.54 -1.80 -8.02
N PRO A 39 -4.65 -2.50 -7.74
CA PRO A 39 -5.59 -2.90 -8.77
C PRO A 39 -6.21 -1.66 -9.43
N THR A 40 -6.55 -1.76 -10.72
CA THR A 40 -7.37 -0.73 -11.37
C THR A 40 -8.77 -0.73 -10.77
N ARG A 41 -9.58 0.31 -11.04
CA ARG A 41 -10.97 0.37 -10.55
C ARG A 41 -11.78 -0.85 -11.03
N GLU A 42 -11.57 -1.26 -12.27
CA GLU A 42 -12.28 -2.38 -12.91
C GLU A 42 -11.92 -3.74 -12.30
N GLN A 43 -10.72 -3.85 -11.72
CA GLN A 43 -10.21 -5.06 -11.08
C GLN A 43 -10.66 -5.21 -9.62
N ILE A 44 -11.34 -4.19 -9.06
CA ILE A 44 -11.88 -4.30 -7.70
C ILE A 44 -13.13 -5.16 -7.75
N GLU A 45 -13.10 -6.30 -7.07
CA GLU A 45 -14.18 -7.27 -7.04
C GLU A 45 -14.88 -7.30 -5.68
N LEU A 46 -16.22 -7.32 -5.68
CA LEU A 46 -17.02 -7.32 -4.46
C LEU A 46 -16.68 -8.46 -3.49
N PRO A 47 -16.53 -9.73 -3.92
CA PRO A 47 -16.16 -10.81 -3.00
C PRO A 47 -14.83 -10.54 -2.28
N MET A 48 -13.82 -10.00 -2.98
CA MET A 48 -12.52 -9.67 -2.41
C MET A 48 -12.62 -8.54 -1.37
N VAL A 49 -13.44 -7.54 -1.64
CA VAL A 49 -13.71 -6.43 -0.71
C VAL A 49 -14.39 -6.93 0.55
N LEU A 50 -15.43 -7.77 0.43
CA LEU A 50 -16.15 -8.33 1.57
C LEU A 50 -15.28 -9.27 2.39
N ASP A 51 -14.51 -10.16 1.75
CA ASP A 51 -13.54 -11.01 2.45
C ASP A 51 -12.51 -10.16 3.22
N CYS A 52 -12.01 -9.11 2.59
CA CYS A 52 -11.07 -8.20 3.23
C CYS A 52 -11.68 -7.52 4.46
N LEU A 53 -12.93 -7.07 4.40
CA LEU A 53 -13.64 -6.40 5.50
C LEU A 53 -14.12 -7.35 6.60
N SER A 54 -14.12 -8.67 6.39
CA SER A 54 -14.49 -9.65 7.42
C SER A 54 -13.50 -9.76 8.57
N ASP A 55 -12.26 -9.34 8.36
CA ASP A 55 -11.20 -9.33 9.37
C ASP A 55 -11.32 -8.09 10.27
N PRO A 56 -11.37 -8.23 11.60
CA PRO A 56 -11.58 -7.12 12.51
C PRO A 56 -10.47 -6.07 12.47
N ILE A 57 -9.22 -6.46 12.30
CA ILE A 57 -8.10 -5.52 12.22
C ILE A 57 -8.17 -4.72 10.92
N ARG A 58 -8.46 -5.37 9.79
CA ARG A 58 -8.64 -4.67 8.52
C ARG A 58 -9.83 -3.72 8.56
N LEU A 59 -10.93 -4.12 9.19
CA LEU A 59 -12.09 -3.26 9.39
C LEU A 59 -11.74 -2.04 10.27
N ALA A 60 -10.99 -2.23 11.36
CA ALA A 60 -10.53 -1.15 12.22
C ALA A 60 -9.62 -0.16 11.47
N ILE A 61 -8.69 -0.66 10.62
CA ILE A 61 -7.83 0.18 9.78
C ILE A 61 -8.69 1.03 8.82
N VAL A 62 -9.66 0.40 8.12
CA VAL A 62 -10.57 1.09 7.20
C VAL A 62 -11.39 2.16 7.93
N TYR A 63 -11.88 1.85 9.12
CA TYR A 63 -12.62 2.79 9.95
C TYR A 63 -11.77 3.99 10.36
N GLN A 64 -10.53 3.78 10.83
CA GLN A 64 -9.60 4.87 11.17
C GLN A 64 -9.27 5.74 9.95
N LEU A 65 -8.99 5.13 8.79
CA LEU A 65 -8.76 5.88 7.55
C LEU A 65 -9.97 6.76 7.19
N ALA A 66 -11.18 6.23 7.33
CA ALA A 66 -12.40 6.99 7.04
C ALA A 66 -12.64 8.16 8.02
N GLN A 67 -12.31 7.99 9.29
CA GLN A 67 -12.39 9.08 10.26
C GLN A 67 -11.39 10.20 9.94
N GLN A 68 -10.19 9.83 9.54
CA GLN A 68 -9.13 10.77 9.24
C GLN A 68 -9.38 11.57 7.96
N GLU A 69 -10.00 10.98 6.94
CA GLU A 69 -10.42 11.71 5.73
C GLU A 69 -11.33 12.91 6.05
N ARG A 70 -12.13 12.84 7.12
CA ARG A 70 -12.99 13.94 7.59
C ARG A 70 -12.19 15.12 8.15
N VAL A 71 -10.96 14.88 8.59
CA VAL A 71 -10.07 15.87 9.23
C VAL A 71 -8.98 16.37 8.26
N SER A 72 -8.98 15.91 7.02
CA SER A 72 -8.07 16.33 5.92
C SER A 72 -6.59 15.96 6.10
N SER A 73 -6.27 14.90 6.83
CA SER A 73 -4.90 14.44 6.97
C SER A 73 -4.69 13.03 6.43
N GLU A 74 -3.57 12.81 5.71
CA GLU A 74 -3.14 11.47 5.31
C GLU A 74 -2.53 10.77 6.53
N LEU A 75 -2.86 9.49 6.74
CA LEU A 75 -2.26 8.67 7.78
C LEU A 75 -0.98 7.99 7.31
N CYS A 76 0.02 7.97 8.19
CA CYS A 76 1.23 7.17 8.03
C CYS A 76 1.08 5.78 8.65
N CYS A 77 1.93 4.83 8.24
CA CYS A 77 1.96 3.49 8.83
C CYS A 77 2.12 3.52 10.36
N GLY A 78 2.83 4.51 10.91
CA GLY A 78 3.06 4.67 12.34
C GLY A 78 1.81 4.98 13.16
N ASP A 79 0.78 5.56 12.55
CA ASP A 79 -0.45 5.98 13.24
C ASP A 79 -1.34 4.78 13.63
N PHE A 80 -1.02 3.58 13.11
CA PHE A 80 -1.74 2.33 13.38
C PHE A 80 -1.03 1.42 14.39
N ASN A 81 0.04 1.87 15.03
CA ASN A 81 0.85 1.03 15.94
C ASN A 81 0.07 0.46 17.14
N GLY A 82 -1.11 0.99 17.46
CA GLY A 82 -1.99 0.48 18.49
C GLY A 82 -2.89 -0.69 18.08
N LEU A 83 -3.01 -0.98 16.78
CA LEU A 83 -3.93 -2.01 16.26
C LEU A 83 -3.32 -3.41 16.21
N ALA A 84 -2.04 -3.53 15.90
CA ALA A 84 -1.33 -4.81 15.84
C ALA A 84 0.19 -4.60 15.77
N GLY A 85 0.99 -5.65 15.95
CA GLY A 85 2.44 -5.62 15.75
C GLY A 85 2.83 -5.24 14.31
N LYS A 86 3.99 -4.60 14.15
CA LYS A 86 4.44 -4.03 12.86
C LYS A 86 4.41 -5.01 11.68
N SER A 87 4.81 -6.25 11.90
CA SER A 87 4.82 -7.29 10.84
C SER A 87 3.39 -7.67 10.43
N ASN A 88 2.49 -7.76 11.40
CA ASN A 88 1.09 -8.07 11.19
C ASN A 88 0.38 -6.93 10.45
N LEU A 89 0.63 -5.67 10.87
CA LEU A 89 0.11 -4.49 10.16
C LEU A 89 0.55 -4.45 8.69
N ALA A 90 1.81 -4.79 8.40
CA ALA A 90 2.30 -4.82 7.03
C ALA A 90 1.52 -5.82 6.16
N TYR A 91 1.15 -6.98 6.72
CA TYR A 91 0.29 -7.97 6.06
C TYR A 91 -1.13 -7.42 5.82
N HIS A 92 -1.76 -6.82 6.82
CA HIS A 92 -3.11 -6.23 6.68
C HIS A 92 -3.14 -5.09 5.66
N PHE A 93 -2.12 -4.22 5.64
CA PHE A 93 -2.00 -3.17 4.62
C PHE A 93 -1.82 -3.75 3.21
N ALA A 94 -1.05 -4.84 3.07
CA ALA A 94 -0.92 -5.50 1.77
C ALA A 94 -2.27 -6.03 1.28
N LYS A 95 -3.05 -6.69 2.15
CA LYS A 95 -4.38 -7.20 1.82
C LYS A 95 -5.38 -6.10 1.46
N LEU A 96 -5.42 -5.02 2.25
CA LEU A 96 -6.27 -3.86 1.98
C LEU A 96 -5.94 -3.17 0.64
N ARG A 97 -4.68 -3.18 0.25
CA ARG A 97 -4.23 -2.66 -1.04
C ARG A 97 -4.61 -3.60 -2.19
N GLU A 98 -4.37 -4.90 -2.02
CA GLU A 98 -4.65 -5.94 -3.02
C GLU A 98 -6.14 -6.02 -3.38
N CYS A 99 -7.04 -5.89 -2.39
CA CYS A 99 -8.48 -5.88 -2.63
C CYS A 99 -9.01 -4.52 -3.13
N GLY A 100 -8.15 -3.49 -3.20
CA GLY A 100 -8.52 -2.18 -3.72
C GLY A 100 -9.26 -1.26 -2.74
N LEU A 101 -9.30 -1.58 -1.44
CA LEU A 101 -9.91 -0.71 -0.41
C LEU A 101 -9.08 0.52 -0.13
N MET A 102 -7.75 0.40 -0.17
CA MET A 102 -6.87 1.53 0.07
C MET A 102 -5.75 1.66 -0.97
N GLN A 103 -5.20 2.84 -1.06
CA GLN A 103 -3.96 3.10 -1.80
C GLN A 103 -2.86 3.59 -0.86
N THR A 104 -1.62 3.31 -1.27
CA THR A 104 -0.42 3.73 -0.55
C THR A 104 0.43 4.61 -1.44
N ARG A 105 0.77 5.79 -0.98
CA ARG A 105 1.72 6.71 -1.61
C ARG A 105 3.02 6.71 -0.82
N VAL A 106 4.13 6.58 -1.51
CA VAL A 106 5.48 6.66 -0.90
C VAL A 106 6.04 8.06 -1.13
N ALA A 107 6.43 8.73 -0.06
CA ALA A 107 7.12 10.02 -0.12
C ALA A 107 8.33 9.99 0.83
N GLY A 108 9.53 9.88 0.23
CA GLY A 108 10.76 9.67 1.00
C GLY A 108 10.74 8.34 1.74
N THR A 109 10.90 8.40 3.06
CA THR A 109 10.83 7.25 3.97
C THR A 109 9.41 6.95 4.45
N ASN A 110 8.46 7.85 4.23
CA ASN A 110 7.10 7.74 4.72
C ASN A 110 6.18 7.04 3.72
N ARG A 111 5.22 6.29 4.24
CA ARG A 111 4.15 5.66 3.48
C ARG A 111 2.83 6.23 3.97
N PHE A 112 2.16 6.97 3.10
CA PHE A 112 0.86 7.55 3.35
C PHE A 112 -0.23 6.65 2.80
N MET A 113 -1.28 6.49 3.55
CA MET A 113 -2.41 5.63 3.22
C MET A 113 -3.70 6.43 3.19
N ARG A 114 -4.55 6.10 2.21
CA ARG A 114 -5.90 6.66 2.10
C ARG A 114 -6.86 5.63 1.52
N LEU A 115 -8.15 5.77 1.83
CA LEU A 115 -9.19 4.96 1.22
C LEU A 115 -9.37 5.31 -0.26
N ARG A 116 -9.82 4.35 -1.04
CA ARG A 116 -10.22 4.54 -2.43
C ARG A 116 -11.72 4.76 -2.53
N ARG A 117 -12.23 5.70 -1.73
CA ARG A 117 -13.66 5.97 -1.57
C ARG A 117 -14.37 6.17 -2.91
N GLU A 118 -13.82 7.02 -3.79
CA GLU A 118 -14.41 7.32 -5.10
C GLU A 118 -14.51 6.08 -5.99
N ASP A 119 -13.47 5.24 -6.01
CA ASP A 119 -13.48 4.01 -6.80
C ASP A 119 -14.48 3.00 -6.27
N LEU A 120 -14.58 2.88 -4.95
CA LEU A 120 -15.52 2.00 -4.26
C LEU A 120 -16.96 2.47 -4.45
N GLU A 121 -17.22 3.78 -4.40
CA GLU A 121 -18.55 4.32 -4.61
C GLU A 121 -19.04 4.10 -6.04
N VAL A 122 -18.16 4.24 -7.05
CA VAL A 122 -18.51 3.95 -8.44
C VAL A 122 -18.79 2.47 -8.66
N ARG A 123 -18.00 1.57 -8.00
CA ARG A 123 -18.16 0.11 -8.18
C ARG A 123 -19.27 -0.49 -7.34
N PHE A 124 -19.45 -0.02 -6.13
CA PHE A 124 -20.38 -0.55 -5.13
C PHE A 124 -21.02 0.60 -4.35
N PRO A 125 -22.01 1.31 -4.96
CA PRO A 125 -22.63 2.48 -4.35
C PRO A 125 -23.18 2.20 -2.95
N GLY A 126 -22.81 3.04 -1.99
CA GLY A 126 -23.28 2.96 -0.60
C GLY A 126 -22.68 1.84 0.25
N LEU A 127 -21.92 0.88 -0.33
CA LEU A 127 -21.35 -0.24 0.43
C LEU A 127 -20.43 0.23 1.55
N LEU A 128 -19.49 1.10 1.22
CA LEU A 128 -18.49 1.58 2.19
C LEU A 128 -19.16 2.34 3.33
N ASP A 129 -20.12 3.20 3.04
CA ASP A 129 -20.84 3.97 4.06
C ASP A 129 -21.71 3.09 4.95
N ALA A 130 -22.35 2.07 4.41
CA ALA A 130 -23.11 1.08 5.19
C ALA A 130 -22.21 0.31 6.16
N VAL A 131 -21.03 -0.15 5.69
CA VAL A 131 -20.04 -0.84 6.52
C VAL A 131 -19.50 0.10 7.61
N LEU A 132 -19.10 1.33 7.26
CA LEU A 132 -18.56 2.28 8.23
C LEU A 132 -19.59 2.71 9.27
N SER A 133 -20.86 2.89 8.88
CA SER A 133 -21.95 3.19 9.80
C SER A 133 -22.22 2.06 10.77
N SER A 134 -22.09 0.82 10.32
CA SER A 134 -22.21 -0.37 11.19
C SER A 134 -21.00 -0.51 12.11
N ALA A 135 -19.78 -0.34 11.58
CA ALA A 135 -18.55 -0.39 12.35
C ALA A 135 -18.49 0.69 13.44
N ALA A 136 -19.07 1.88 13.19
CA ALA A 136 -19.15 2.94 14.19
C ALA A 136 -19.95 2.55 15.43
N LYS A 137 -20.96 1.67 15.31
CA LYS A 137 -21.76 1.16 16.43
C LYS A 137 -21.00 0.14 17.28
N ASP A 138 -20.02 -0.53 16.67
CA ASP A 138 -19.17 -1.54 17.31
C ASP A 138 -17.73 -1.02 17.55
N ALA A 139 -17.51 0.31 17.48
CA ALA A 139 -16.18 0.91 17.57
C ALA A 139 -15.43 0.52 18.84
N ASP A 140 -16.12 0.50 19.99
CA ASP A 140 -15.54 0.09 21.27
C ASP A 140 -15.09 -1.38 21.23
N ARG A 141 -15.86 -2.25 20.58
CA ARG A 141 -15.52 -3.65 20.41
C ARG A 141 -14.33 -3.85 19.45
N LEU A 142 -14.27 -3.07 18.37
CA LEU A 142 -13.16 -3.11 17.43
C LEU A 142 -11.85 -2.63 18.09
N GLN A 143 -11.93 -1.63 18.95
CA GLN A 143 -10.80 -1.11 19.71
C GLN A 143 -10.29 -2.10 20.75
N LEU A 144 -11.19 -2.77 21.47
CA LEU A 144 -10.86 -3.83 22.43
C LEU A 144 -10.18 -5.04 21.76
N LEU A 145 -10.53 -5.37 20.53
CA LEU A 145 -9.85 -6.43 19.76
C LEU A 145 -8.41 -6.06 19.40
N SER A 146 -8.13 -4.78 19.14
CA SER A 146 -6.78 -4.29 18.88
C SER A 146 -5.88 -4.37 20.13
N GLU A 147 -6.42 -4.07 21.30
CA GLU A 147 -5.69 -4.14 22.58
C GLU A 147 -5.37 -5.60 22.98
N CYS A 148 -6.26 -6.55 22.70
CA CYS A 148 -6.04 -7.98 22.97
C CYS A 148 -4.93 -8.61 22.11
N GLU A 149 -4.68 -8.13 20.90
CA GLU A 149 -3.61 -8.67 20.04
C GLU A 149 -2.24 -8.09 20.39
N VAL A 150 -2.18 -6.84 20.84
CA VAL A 150 -0.93 -6.23 21.35
C VAL A 150 -0.44 -6.98 22.59
N ALA A 151 -1.35 -7.37 23.48
CA ALA A 151 -1.02 -8.12 24.72
C ALA A 151 -0.54 -9.57 24.46
N LYS A 152 -0.77 -10.15 23.27
CA LYS A 152 -0.29 -11.49 22.90
C LYS A 152 1.05 -11.49 22.16
N ALA A 153 1.60 -10.31 21.84
CA ALA A 153 2.82 -10.14 21.07
C ALA A 153 4.06 -9.85 21.95
N ASP A 154 3.90 -9.76 23.27
CA ASP A 154 4.95 -9.74 24.29
C ASP A 154 5.13 -11.15 24.92
#